data_a1628fadffd85fd73ab5e6bf98adf307
#
_entry.id   a1628fadffd85fd73ab5e6bf98adf307
#
_cell.length_a   1.000
_cell.length_b   1.000
_cell.length_c   1.000
_cell.angle_alpha   90.00
_cell.angle_beta   90.00
_cell.angle_gamma   90.00
#
_symmetry.space_group_name_H-M   'P 1'
#
loop_
_entity.id
_entity.type
_entity.pdbx_description
1 polymer ?
#
loop_
_entity_poly.entity_id
_entity_poly.type
_entity_poly.pdbx_seq_one_letter_code
_entity_poly.pdbx_strand_id
1 'polypeptide(L)'
;MIRHVNRGKRSEIHKVAYSSGNLAVYLMSQAFATYLVYYYVDVLGVRPAWISLAMVFHGVLNALLNPLFGHLSDRTRTRFGRRLPYIGFGLVPLAAAFALLWTPPADEGAAFPYFIGTVMLYDALFVLVVLNYSALFPEMFQSIKDRAYVSSWRQMLGIVGMIVGVAIPPLLYSQIGWGAMGGVFAALSAVFLALSLWGSRENPDAPRTTFRLTTAVRHTLGNRAFVLYVIGSFLVQFTFALLPAGIPFYTKYVLGREESFNTLLLGAIFLSAIPCVFLWGRLTAKYGARQGILIAVACYAAALLPFGWITKEGGAIATAVAVGIGLAGLLVLLDVILSEVIDEDERGTGARREGMYFGMNGFIVRWGVSLQAACMGLILEASGYEAGLNEQPASAAIGIRWMLSGIPAAALLLALLFFYLYPLGKRQSRS
;
A
#
# COMPACT_ATOMS: atom_id res chain seq x y z
N MET A 1 -2.86 -10.24 44.28
CA MET A 1 -3.00 -11.04 43.05
C MET A 1 -4.00 -10.40 42.04
N ILE A 2 -5.19 -9.98 42.43
CA ILE A 2 -6.23 -9.38 41.53
C ILE A 2 -5.79 -8.05 40.86
N ARG A 3 -5.01 -7.19 41.53
CA ARG A 3 -4.50 -5.93 40.94
C ARG A 3 -3.45 -6.13 39.84
N HIS A 4 -2.66 -7.20 39.88
CA HIS A 4 -1.67 -7.51 38.84
C HIS A 4 -2.31 -8.07 37.56
N VAL A 5 -3.37 -8.91 37.72
CA VAL A 5 -4.13 -9.45 36.57
C VAL A 5 -4.86 -8.36 35.80
N ASN A 6 -5.42 -7.35 36.50
CA ASN A 6 -6.08 -6.20 35.85
C ASN A 6 -5.11 -5.26 35.12
N ARG A 7 -3.86 -5.09 35.61
CA ARG A 7 -2.85 -4.30 34.92
C ARG A 7 -2.37 -4.98 33.64
N GLY A 8 -2.19 -6.32 33.63
CA GLY A 8 -1.81 -7.10 32.46
C GLY A 8 -2.87 -7.03 31.34
N LYS A 9 -4.16 -7.26 31.66
CA LYS A 9 -5.27 -7.16 30.69
C LYS A 9 -5.44 -5.75 30.14
N ARG A 10 -5.33 -4.70 30.95
CA ARG A 10 -5.35 -3.31 30.48
C ARG A 10 -4.17 -3.02 29.53
N SER A 11 -3.00 -3.58 29.77
CA SER A 11 -1.84 -3.43 28.88
C SER A 11 -2.10 -4.04 27.50
N GLU A 12 -2.72 -5.23 27.42
CA GLU A 12 -3.00 -5.89 26.14
C GLU A 12 -4.08 -5.17 25.33
N ILE A 13 -5.14 -4.68 25.97
CA ILE A 13 -6.18 -3.88 25.30
C ILE A 13 -5.56 -2.63 24.65
N HIS A 14 -4.65 -1.92 25.34
CA HIS A 14 -3.99 -0.76 24.76
C HIS A 14 -3.08 -1.11 23.57
N LYS A 15 -2.41 -2.28 23.58
CA LYS A 15 -1.62 -2.77 22.48
C LYS A 15 -2.47 -3.03 21.22
N VAL A 16 -3.61 -3.70 21.40
CA VAL A 16 -4.57 -3.96 20.32
C VAL A 16 -5.19 -2.65 19.82
N ALA A 17 -5.57 -1.76 20.74
CA ALA A 17 -6.09 -0.44 20.39
C ALA A 17 -5.09 0.39 19.58
N TYR A 18 -3.80 0.44 19.98
CA TYR A 18 -2.76 1.06 19.17
C TYR A 18 -2.70 0.46 17.76
N SER A 19 -2.81 -0.87 17.66
CA SER A 19 -2.71 -1.60 16.38
C SER A 19 -3.85 -1.26 15.41
N SER A 20 -5.02 -0.79 15.91
CA SER A 20 -6.17 -0.43 15.07
C SER A 20 -5.89 0.74 14.11
N GLY A 21 -4.90 1.57 14.41
CA GLY A 21 -4.45 2.62 13.51
C GLY A 21 -4.01 2.09 12.13
N ASN A 22 -3.46 0.87 12.09
CA ASN A 22 -3.06 0.25 10.83
C ASN A 22 -4.26 -0.07 9.92
N LEU A 23 -5.40 -0.44 10.49
CA LEU A 23 -6.65 -0.64 9.72
C LEU A 23 -7.05 0.66 9.03
N ALA A 24 -7.08 1.79 9.75
CA ALA A 24 -7.43 3.08 9.17
C ALA A 24 -6.45 3.52 8.08
N VAL A 25 -5.14 3.34 8.33
CA VAL A 25 -4.08 3.68 7.35
C VAL A 25 -4.25 2.90 6.06
N TYR A 26 -4.43 1.57 6.14
CA TYR A 26 -4.59 0.75 4.94
C TYR A 26 -5.94 0.98 4.25
N LEU A 27 -7.02 1.17 5.00
CA LEU A 27 -8.34 1.48 4.44
C LEU A 27 -8.29 2.74 3.57
N MET A 28 -7.77 3.85 4.11
CA MET A 28 -7.68 5.11 3.37
C MET A 28 -6.71 5.01 2.19
N SER A 29 -5.51 4.44 2.40
CA SER A 29 -4.50 4.36 1.35
C SER A 29 -4.91 3.46 0.20
N GLN A 30 -5.61 2.36 0.46
CA GLN A 30 -6.05 1.44 -0.57
C GLN A 30 -7.26 1.97 -1.35
N ALA A 31 -8.24 2.59 -0.67
CA ALA A 31 -9.34 3.25 -1.37
C ALA A 31 -8.83 4.39 -2.28
N PHE A 32 -7.89 5.19 -1.78
CA PHE A 32 -7.20 6.23 -2.56
C PHE A 32 -6.49 5.64 -3.78
N ALA A 33 -5.61 4.67 -3.58
CA ALA A 33 -4.79 4.11 -4.66
C ALA A 33 -5.61 3.38 -5.73
N THR A 34 -6.72 2.74 -5.33
CA THR A 34 -7.55 1.93 -6.23
C THR A 34 -8.54 2.78 -7.03
N TYR A 35 -9.24 3.71 -6.38
CA TYR A 35 -10.42 4.33 -6.99
C TYR A 35 -10.26 5.79 -7.36
N LEU A 36 -9.25 6.50 -6.84
CA LEU A 36 -9.14 7.94 -7.05
C LEU A 36 -9.02 8.30 -8.54
N VAL A 37 -8.13 7.60 -9.25
CA VAL A 37 -7.93 7.85 -10.69
C VAL A 37 -9.18 7.49 -11.48
N TYR A 38 -9.82 6.36 -11.17
CA TYR A 38 -11.08 5.97 -11.80
C TYR A 38 -12.17 7.03 -11.60
N TYR A 39 -12.34 7.51 -10.37
CA TYR A 39 -13.35 8.51 -10.05
C TYR A 39 -13.16 9.82 -10.81
N TYR A 40 -11.94 10.37 -10.81
CA TYR A 40 -11.68 11.65 -11.48
C TYR A 40 -11.62 11.54 -13.00
N VAL A 41 -11.10 10.45 -13.55
CA VAL A 41 -10.99 10.25 -15.00
C VAL A 41 -12.32 9.80 -15.59
N ASP A 42 -12.92 8.72 -15.06
CA ASP A 42 -14.06 8.06 -15.67
C ASP A 42 -15.42 8.68 -15.27
N VAL A 43 -15.56 9.04 -13.98
CA VAL A 43 -16.83 9.57 -13.45
C VAL A 43 -16.95 11.07 -13.63
N LEU A 44 -15.85 11.81 -13.40
CA LEU A 44 -15.84 13.28 -13.48
C LEU A 44 -15.31 13.84 -14.81
N GLY A 45 -14.81 13.00 -15.70
CA GLY A 45 -14.38 13.40 -17.04
C GLY A 45 -13.07 14.19 -17.10
N VAL A 46 -12.25 14.16 -16.05
CA VAL A 46 -10.95 14.86 -16.05
C VAL A 46 -9.98 14.12 -16.96
N ARG A 47 -9.27 14.86 -17.84
CA ARG A 47 -8.28 14.26 -18.76
C ARG A 47 -7.25 13.42 -18.04
N PRO A 48 -6.98 12.17 -18.48
CA PRO A 48 -6.03 11.26 -17.84
C PRO A 48 -4.62 11.84 -17.69
N ALA A 49 -4.14 12.61 -18.70
CA ALA A 49 -2.82 13.25 -18.67
C ALA A 49 -2.66 14.24 -17.50
N TRP A 50 -3.71 15.00 -17.17
CA TRP A 50 -3.69 15.94 -16.05
C TRP A 50 -3.61 15.21 -14.71
N ILE A 51 -4.36 14.12 -14.57
CA ILE A 51 -4.31 13.26 -13.37
C ILE A 51 -2.91 12.66 -13.23
N SER A 52 -2.32 12.15 -14.32
CA SER A 52 -0.94 11.62 -14.31
C SER A 52 0.06 12.65 -13.81
N LEU A 53 0.01 13.87 -14.34
CA LEU A 53 0.89 14.95 -13.93
C LEU A 53 0.74 15.29 -12.45
N ALA A 54 -0.49 15.42 -11.97
CA ALA A 54 -0.78 15.68 -10.56
C ALA A 54 -0.26 14.57 -9.65
N MET A 55 -0.35 13.29 -10.05
CA MET A 55 0.14 12.17 -9.27
C MET A 55 1.68 12.07 -9.25
N VAL A 56 2.37 12.57 -10.27
CA VAL A 56 3.83 12.77 -10.22
C VAL A 56 4.18 13.83 -9.17
N PHE A 57 3.49 14.98 -9.17
CA PHE A 57 3.66 16.00 -8.13
C PHE A 57 3.35 15.46 -6.72
N HIS A 58 2.29 14.66 -6.57
CA HIS A 58 1.99 13.95 -5.33
C HIS A 58 3.17 13.12 -4.84
N GLY A 59 3.80 12.32 -5.72
CA GLY A 59 4.99 11.52 -5.37
C GLY A 59 6.17 12.37 -4.89
N VAL A 60 6.46 13.47 -5.59
CA VAL A 60 7.53 14.42 -5.22
C VAL A 60 7.22 15.07 -3.87
N LEU A 61 5.99 15.54 -3.66
CA LEU A 61 5.57 16.16 -2.41
C LEU A 61 5.70 15.18 -1.23
N ASN A 62 5.24 13.94 -1.41
CA ASN A 62 5.34 12.90 -0.39
C ASN A 62 6.80 12.65 0.02
N ALA A 63 7.72 12.61 -0.95
CA ALA A 63 9.16 12.45 -0.69
C ALA A 63 9.75 13.61 0.15
N LEU A 64 9.29 14.83 -0.08
CA LEU A 64 9.74 16.01 0.66
C LEU A 64 9.11 16.12 2.05
N LEU A 65 7.83 15.79 2.17
CA LEU A 65 7.08 15.90 3.44
C LEU A 65 7.54 14.90 4.50
N ASN A 66 7.96 13.68 4.10
CA ASN A 66 8.42 12.68 5.07
C ASN A 66 9.61 13.16 5.92
N PRO A 67 10.75 13.63 5.36
CA PRO A 67 11.84 14.16 6.16
C PRO A 67 11.48 15.46 6.88
N LEU A 68 10.65 16.30 6.28
CA LEU A 68 10.21 17.56 6.87
C LEU A 68 9.41 17.32 8.15
N PHE A 69 8.37 16.50 8.10
CA PHE A 69 7.54 16.20 9.26
C PHE A 69 8.25 15.33 10.28
N GLY A 70 9.15 14.44 9.85
CA GLY A 70 10.03 13.72 10.76
C GLY A 70 10.91 14.67 11.60
N HIS A 71 11.55 15.62 10.94
CA HIS A 71 12.37 16.61 11.61
C HIS A 71 11.56 17.55 12.53
N LEU A 72 10.37 17.98 12.08
CA LEU A 72 9.48 18.82 12.85
C LEU A 72 9.00 18.11 14.13
N SER A 73 8.54 16.86 14.00
CA SER A 73 8.06 16.08 15.13
C SER A 73 9.17 15.75 16.14
N ASP A 74 10.39 15.48 15.68
CA ASP A 74 11.52 15.18 16.56
C ASP A 74 11.97 16.40 17.39
N ARG A 75 11.72 17.63 16.91
CA ARG A 75 12.03 18.88 17.62
C ARG A 75 10.91 19.34 18.56
N THR A 76 9.71 18.85 18.35
CA THR A 76 8.54 19.27 19.13
C THR A 76 8.64 18.81 20.58
N ARG A 77 8.29 19.70 21.51
CA ARG A 77 8.25 19.43 22.94
C ARG A 77 6.94 19.94 23.50
N THR A 78 6.03 19.02 23.83
CA THR A 78 4.75 19.37 24.47
C THR A 78 4.53 18.52 25.71
N ARG A 79 3.59 18.95 26.56
CA ARG A 79 3.15 18.19 27.74
C ARG A 79 2.53 16.81 27.39
N PHE A 80 2.09 16.63 26.14
CA PHE A 80 1.50 15.39 25.64
C PHE A 80 2.51 14.49 24.92
N GLY A 81 3.77 14.91 24.84
CA GLY A 81 4.81 14.25 24.08
C GLY A 81 5.16 15.01 22.79
N ARG A 82 5.95 14.38 21.92
CA ARG A 82 6.41 14.98 20.65
C ARG A 82 5.61 14.53 19.45
N ARG A 83 5.07 13.29 19.44
CA ARG A 83 4.38 12.66 18.31
C ARG A 83 2.86 12.63 18.47
N LEU A 84 2.37 12.37 19.68
CA LEU A 84 0.94 12.31 19.98
C LEU A 84 0.16 13.58 19.57
N PRO A 85 0.68 14.80 19.74
CA PRO A 85 -0.01 16.00 19.28
C PRO A 85 -0.28 16.00 17.76
N TYR A 86 0.67 15.52 16.94
CA TYR A 86 0.50 15.47 15.49
C TYR A 86 -0.56 14.46 15.05
N ILE A 87 -0.67 13.32 15.75
CA ILE A 87 -1.72 12.34 15.51
C ILE A 87 -3.07 12.89 15.96
N GLY A 88 -3.13 13.46 17.17
CA GLY A 88 -4.37 13.96 17.75
C GLY A 88 -4.97 15.14 16.98
N PHE A 89 -4.16 16.17 16.67
CA PHE A 89 -4.61 17.31 15.88
C PHE A 89 -4.79 16.98 14.40
N GLY A 90 -4.02 16.06 13.86
CA GLY A 90 -4.11 15.66 12.46
C GLY A 90 -5.27 14.71 12.13
N LEU A 91 -5.81 13.98 13.12
CA LEU A 91 -6.83 12.96 12.93
C LEU A 91 -8.09 13.49 12.24
N VAL A 92 -8.71 14.53 12.77
CA VAL A 92 -9.95 15.10 12.23
C VAL A 92 -9.71 15.77 10.88
N PRO A 93 -8.67 16.63 10.71
CA PRO A 93 -8.34 17.18 9.39
C PRO A 93 -8.03 16.10 8.33
N LEU A 94 -7.34 15.01 8.71
CA LEU A 94 -7.06 13.91 7.80
C LEU A 94 -8.34 13.22 7.32
N ALA A 95 -9.24 12.89 8.24
CA ALA A 95 -10.53 12.29 7.90
C ALA A 95 -11.37 13.24 7.01
N ALA A 96 -11.40 14.52 7.32
CA ALA A 96 -12.07 15.54 6.51
C ALA A 96 -11.44 15.64 5.11
N ALA A 97 -10.11 15.70 5.01
CA ALA A 97 -9.42 15.75 3.72
C ALA A 97 -9.67 14.50 2.88
N PHE A 98 -9.75 13.32 3.52
CA PHE A 98 -10.13 12.09 2.82
C PHE A 98 -11.56 12.14 2.29
N ALA A 99 -12.53 12.65 3.07
CA ALA A 99 -13.91 12.82 2.60
C ALA A 99 -14.00 13.82 1.44
N LEU A 100 -13.25 14.92 1.50
CA LEU A 100 -13.18 15.92 0.43
C LEU A 100 -12.67 15.36 -0.89
N LEU A 101 -11.82 14.34 -0.92
CA LEU A 101 -11.39 13.69 -2.16
C LEU A 101 -12.57 13.18 -3.01
N TRP A 102 -13.69 12.85 -2.38
CA TRP A 102 -14.87 12.21 -3.00
C TRP A 102 -16.07 13.16 -3.16
N THR A 103 -15.89 14.45 -2.86
CA THR A 103 -16.96 15.46 -2.92
C THR A 103 -16.54 16.69 -3.74
N PRO A 104 -16.11 16.53 -5.01
CA PRO A 104 -15.73 17.66 -5.83
C PRO A 104 -16.94 18.56 -6.12
N PRO A 105 -16.71 19.84 -6.44
CA PRO A 105 -17.77 20.74 -6.87
C PRO A 105 -18.36 20.26 -8.19
N ALA A 106 -19.62 20.63 -8.45
CA ALA A 106 -20.35 20.23 -9.66
C ALA A 106 -19.85 20.92 -10.95
N ASP A 107 -19.01 21.94 -10.84
CA ASP A 107 -18.42 22.63 -11.98
C ASP A 107 -17.27 21.80 -12.56
N GLU A 108 -17.43 21.35 -13.81
CA GLU A 108 -16.42 20.57 -14.53
C GLU A 108 -15.08 21.28 -14.63
N GLY A 109 -15.05 22.61 -14.78
CA GLY A 109 -13.83 23.42 -14.82
C GLY A 109 -13.06 23.44 -13.49
N ALA A 110 -13.75 23.24 -12.37
CA ALA A 110 -13.18 23.25 -11.03
C ALA A 110 -12.67 21.85 -10.59
N ALA A 111 -13.03 20.78 -11.29
CA ALA A 111 -12.71 19.40 -10.89
C ALA A 111 -11.20 19.16 -10.77
N PHE A 112 -10.40 19.61 -11.74
CA PHE A 112 -8.94 19.41 -11.72
C PHE A 112 -8.21 20.27 -10.68
N PRO A 113 -8.44 21.60 -10.56
CA PRO A 113 -7.86 22.38 -9.46
C PRO A 113 -8.25 21.84 -8.08
N TYR A 114 -9.50 21.39 -7.92
CA TYR A 114 -9.97 20.74 -6.69
C TYR A 114 -9.21 19.45 -6.40
N PHE A 115 -9.02 18.60 -7.41
CA PHE A 115 -8.25 17.37 -7.32
C PHE A 115 -6.84 17.63 -6.78
N ILE A 116 -6.09 18.56 -7.40
CA ILE A 116 -4.74 18.88 -6.95
C ILE A 116 -4.77 19.35 -5.49
N GLY A 117 -5.64 20.31 -5.16
CA GLY A 117 -5.70 20.88 -3.81
C GLY A 117 -6.02 19.84 -2.75
N THR A 118 -7.03 19.00 -2.99
CA THR A 118 -7.47 17.98 -2.02
C THR A 118 -6.49 16.82 -1.91
N VAL A 119 -5.88 16.36 -3.00
CA VAL A 119 -4.85 15.32 -2.98
C VAL A 119 -3.62 15.78 -2.22
N MET A 120 -3.12 17.00 -2.47
CA MET A 120 -1.96 17.55 -1.76
C MET A 120 -2.25 17.75 -0.27
N LEU A 121 -3.45 18.23 0.07
CA LEU A 121 -3.90 18.39 1.47
C LEU A 121 -3.99 17.03 2.17
N TYR A 122 -4.65 16.06 1.54
CA TYR A 122 -4.77 14.71 2.07
C TYR A 122 -3.40 14.07 2.30
N ASP A 123 -2.50 14.15 1.30
CA ASP A 123 -1.17 13.55 1.39
C ASP A 123 -0.34 14.19 2.51
N ALA A 124 -0.35 15.51 2.63
CA ALA A 124 0.35 16.21 3.71
C ALA A 124 -0.15 15.76 5.09
N LEU A 125 -1.46 15.69 5.29
CA LEU A 125 -2.06 15.24 6.56
C LEU A 125 -1.83 13.74 6.80
N PHE A 126 -1.91 12.93 5.75
CA PHE A 126 -1.64 11.49 5.82
C PHE A 126 -0.20 11.22 6.24
N VAL A 127 0.78 11.86 5.58
CA VAL A 127 2.19 11.74 5.98
C VAL A 127 2.39 12.21 7.41
N LEU A 128 1.83 13.37 7.79
CA LEU A 128 1.93 13.92 9.14
C LEU A 128 1.47 12.92 10.20
N VAL A 129 0.30 12.33 10.02
CA VAL A 129 -0.32 11.40 11.00
C VAL A 129 0.39 10.05 10.97
N VAL A 130 0.56 9.45 9.78
CA VAL A 130 1.06 8.07 9.63
C VAL A 130 2.53 7.94 9.96
N LEU A 131 3.35 8.95 9.63
CA LEU A 131 4.76 8.98 10.02
C LEU A 131 4.89 8.95 11.56
N ASN A 132 4.15 9.82 12.25
CA ASN A 132 4.19 9.90 13.71
C ASN A 132 3.61 8.65 14.38
N TYR A 133 2.51 8.09 13.85
CA TYR A 133 1.96 6.81 14.29
C TYR A 133 2.97 5.66 14.15
N SER A 134 3.62 5.57 13.00
CA SER A 134 4.60 4.50 12.75
C SER A 134 5.85 4.63 13.64
N ALA A 135 6.26 5.86 13.90
CA ALA A 135 7.42 6.13 14.73
C ALA A 135 7.18 5.92 16.24
N LEU A 136 5.92 5.94 16.69
CA LEU A 136 5.58 5.55 18.07
C LEU A 136 5.81 4.06 18.34
N PHE A 137 5.70 3.19 17.33
CA PHE A 137 5.81 1.74 17.52
C PHE A 137 7.09 1.29 18.23
N PRO A 138 8.31 1.63 17.75
CA PRO A 138 9.54 1.25 18.43
C PRO A 138 9.76 1.98 19.77
N GLU A 139 9.14 3.15 19.95
CA GLU A 139 9.23 3.92 21.20
C GLU A 139 8.37 3.32 22.32
N MET A 140 7.17 2.88 21.98
CA MET A 140 6.23 2.30 22.94
C MET A 140 6.60 0.87 23.34
N PHE A 141 7.08 0.07 22.38
CA PHE A 141 7.32 -1.36 22.55
C PHE A 141 8.81 -1.67 22.44
N GLN A 142 9.49 -1.75 23.59
CA GLN A 142 10.94 -1.97 23.63
C GLN A 142 11.30 -3.46 23.72
N SER A 143 10.44 -4.32 24.30
CA SER A 143 10.71 -5.75 24.37
C SER A 143 10.42 -6.44 23.04
N ILE A 144 11.24 -7.42 22.66
CA ILE A 144 11.05 -8.23 21.43
C ILE A 144 9.68 -8.92 21.45
N LYS A 145 9.25 -9.42 22.61
CA LYS A 145 7.96 -10.09 22.78
C LYS A 145 6.77 -9.13 22.49
N ASP A 146 6.82 -7.91 23.02
CA ASP A 146 5.78 -6.91 22.80
C ASP A 146 5.77 -6.45 21.35
N ARG A 147 6.94 -6.22 20.75
CA ARG A 147 7.06 -5.86 19.33
C ARG A 147 6.45 -6.92 18.43
N ALA A 148 6.77 -8.19 18.65
CA ALA A 148 6.23 -9.30 17.87
C ALA A 148 4.69 -9.37 18.01
N TYR A 149 4.17 -9.29 19.22
CA TYR A 149 2.73 -9.34 19.49
C TYR A 149 1.99 -8.17 18.82
N VAL A 150 2.45 -6.93 19.03
CA VAL A 150 1.81 -5.73 18.44
C VAL A 150 1.97 -5.70 16.92
N SER A 151 3.12 -6.13 16.39
CA SER A 151 3.32 -6.23 14.94
C SER A 151 2.31 -7.20 14.31
N SER A 152 2.07 -8.36 14.93
CA SER A 152 1.07 -9.33 14.42
C SER A 152 -0.33 -8.71 14.37
N TRP A 153 -0.75 -8.00 15.43
CA TRP A 153 -2.04 -7.31 15.44
C TRP A 153 -2.12 -6.18 14.39
N ARG A 154 -1.04 -5.39 14.24
CA ARG A 154 -0.97 -4.34 13.21
C ARG A 154 -1.10 -4.92 11.81
N GLN A 155 -0.40 -6.02 11.51
CA GLN A 155 -0.47 -6.67 10.20
C GLN A 155 -1.86 -7.27 9.94
N MET A 156 -2.45 -7.96 10.90
CA MET A 156 -3.80 -8.52 10.77
C MET A 156 -4.83 -7.41 10.50
N LEU A 157 -4.84 -6.35 11.30
CA LEU A 157 -5.76 -5.22 11.12
C LEU A 157 -5.46 -4.43 9.84
N GLY A 158 -4.19 -4.35 9.43
CA GLY A 158 -3.79 -3.77 8.15
C GLY A 158 -4.35 -4.55 6.96
N ILE A 159 -4.28 -5.89 6.97
CA ILE A 159 -4.87 -6.75 5.93
C ILE A 159 -6.40 -6.57 5.88
N VAL A 160 -7.07 -6.50 7.03
CA VAL A 160 -8.52 -6.21 7.07
C VAL A 160 -8.81 -4.85 6.46
N GLY A 161 -8.05 -3.80 6.84
CA GLY A 161 -8.18 -2.46 6.26
C GLY A 161 -7.93 -2.43 4.75
N MET A 162 -6.95 -3.18 4.27
CA MET A 162 -6.66 -3.34 2.84
C MET A 162 -7.84 -3.97 2.09
N ILE A 163 -8.36 -5.10 2.58
CA ILE A 163 -9.50 -5.78 1.95
C ILE A 163 -10.73 -4.88 1.93
N VAL A 164 -11.05 -4.25 3.05
CA VAL A 164 -12.19 -3.31 3.16
C VAL A 164 -12.00 -2.12 2.22
N GLY A 165 -10.79 -1.53 2.17
CA GLY A 165 -10.48 -0.38 1.32
C GLY A 165 -10.50 -0.67 -0.18
N VAL A 166 -10.33 -1.92 -0.58
CA VAL A 166 -10.34 -2.32 -2.00
C VAL A 166 -11.66 -2.95 -2.43
N ALA A 167 -12.24 -3.85 -1.63
CA ALA A 167 -13.38 -4.66 -2.07
C ALA A 167 -14.75 -4.04 -1.72
N ILE A 168 -14.84 -3.19 -0.70
CA ILE A 168 -16.12 -2.63 -0.24
C ILE A 168 -16.55 -1.35 -0.99
N PRO A 169 -15.64 -0.45 -1.45
CA PRO A 169 -16.05 0.78 -2.12
C PRO A 169 -17.06 0.58 -3.26
N PRO A 170 -16.93 -0.40 -4.19
CA PRO A 170 -17.89 -0.57 -5.27
C PRO A 170 -19.32 -0.82 -4.80
N LEU A 171 -19.50 -1.55 -3.70
CA LEU A 171 -20.82 -1.78 -3.11
C LEU A 171 -21.42 -0.51 -2.51
N LEU A 172 -20.58 0.37 -1.96
CA LEU A 172 -21.05 1.61 -1.36
C LEU A 172 -21.32 2.68 -2.41
N TYR A 173 -20.35 2.99 -3.27
CA TYR A 173 -20.54 4.10 -4.22
C TYR A 173 -21.61 3.80 -5.26
N SER A 174 -21.87 2.53 -5.60
CA SER A 174 -22.98 2.16 -6.49
C SER A 174 -24.36 2.35 -5.85
N GLN A 175 -24.48 2.27 -4.51
CA GLN A 175 -25.75 2.39 -3.80
C GLN A 175 -25.99 3.78 -3.22
N ILE A 176 -24.97 4.37 -2.60
CA ILE A 176 -25.09 5.62 -1.84
C ILE A 176 -24.26 6.78 -2.43
N GLY A 177 -23.54 6.54 -3.53
CA GLY A 177 -22.70 7.51 -4.21
C GLY A 177 -21.30 7.70 -3.59
N TRP A 178 -20.41 8.32 -4.36
CA TRP A 178 -19.00 8.50 -4.02
C TRP A 178 -18.77 9.34 -2.77
N GLY A 179 -19.48 10.46 -2.64
CA GLY A 179 -19.35 11.34 -1.47
C GLY A 179 -19.74 10.67 -0.17
N ALA A 180 -20.86 9.92 -0.15
CA ALA A 180 -21.30 9.19 1.02
C ALA A 180 -20.34 8.04 1.35
N MET A 181 -19.83 7.30 0.37
CA MET A 181 -18.77 6.29 0.55
C MET A 181 -17.53 6.92 1.20
N GLY A 182 -17.07 8.05 0.68
CA GLY A 182 -15.93 8.81 1.24
C GLY A 182 -16.17 9.23 2.68
N GLY A 183 -17.37 9.72 3.00
CA GLY A 183 -17.78 10.08 4.37
C GLY A 183 -17.78 8.89 5.34
N VAL A 184 -18.32 7.73 4.92
CA VAL A 184 -18.33 6.50 5.72
C VAL A 184 -16.89 6.05 6.02
N PHE A 185 -16.01 6.04 5.02
CA PHE A 185 -14.63 5.63 5.20
C PHE A 185 -13.82 6.62 6.04
N ALA A 186 -14.09 7.93 5.88
CA ALA A 186 -13.51 8.97 6.71
C ALA A 186 -13.90 8.79 8.18
N ALA A 187 -15.18 8.58 8.46
CA ALA A 187 -15.69 8.37 9.82
C ALA A 187 -15.10 7.08 10.44
N LEU A 188 -15.11 5.99 9.69
CA LEU A 188 -14.55 4.71 10.15
C LEU A 188 -13.05 4.85 10.46
N SER A 189 -12.29 5.50 9.58
CA SER A 189 -10.86 5.75 9.80
C SER A 189 -10.61 6.66 11.00
N ALA A 190 -11.43 7.70 11.19
CA ALA A 190 -11.35 8.56 12.36
C ALA A 190 -11.57 7.79 13.67
N VAL A 191 -12.55 6.89 13.71
CA VAL A 191 -12.82 6.02 14.87
C VAL A 191 -11.62 5.13 15.18
N PHE A 192 -11.05 4.43 14.18
CA PHE A 192 -9.91 3.55 14.41
C PHE A 192 -8.62 4.31 14.74
N LEU A 193 -8.40 5.49 14.18
CA LEU A 193 -7.29 6.36 14.57
C LEU A 193 -7.48 6.92 16.00
N ALA A 194 -8.70 7.30 16.38
CA ALA A 194 -9.00 7.74 17.75
C ALA A 194 -8.79 6.62 18.77
N LEU A 195 -9.23 5.39 18.43
CA LEU A 195 -8.96 4.20 19.24
C LEU A 195 -7.46 3.92 19.35
N SER A 196 -6.73 4.07 18.26
CA SER A 196 -5.27 3.94 18.25
C SER A 196 -4.60 4.99 19.11
N LEU A 197 -5.06 6.24 19.03
CA LEU A 197 -4.55 7.33 19.86
C LEU A 197 -4.82 7.08 21.36
N TRP A 198 -5.99 6.58 21.72
CA TRP A 198 -6.31 6.16 23.07
C TRP A 198 -5.39 5.03 23.58
N GLY A 199 -5.02 4.09 22.73
CA GLY A 199 -4.06 3.02 23.00
C GLY A 199 -2.61 3.48 23.06
N SER A 200 -2.31 4.69 22.60
CA SER A 200 -0.95 5.21 22.46
C SER A 200 -0.46 5.92 23.71
N ARG A 201 0.80 5.69 24.06
CA ARG A 201 1.50 6.43 25.12
C ARG A 201 2.94 6.67 24.70
N GLU A 202 3.36 7.91 24.71
CA GLU A 202 4.74 8.28 24.42
C GLU A 202 5.63 8.05 25.64
N ASN A 203 6.80 7.46 25.40
CA ASN A 203 7.82 7.30 26.45
C ASN A 203 8.80 8.46 26.37
N PRO A 204 8.85 9.37 27.37
CA PRO A 204 9.76 10.51 27.39
C PRO A 204 11.25 10.11 27.37
N ASP A 205 11.56 8.92 27.89
CA ASP A 205 12.91 8.39 28.06
C ASP A 205 13.37 7.49 26.88
N ALA A 206 12.55 7.40 25.82
CA ALA A 206 12.88 6.58 24.66
C ALA A 206 14.20 7.06 24.00
N PRO A 207 15.12 6.15 23.67
CA PRO A 207 16.38 6.51 23.04
C PRO A 207 16.13 7.28 21.73
N ARG A 208 16.79 8.42 21.57
CA ARG A 208 16.70 9.23 20.36
C ARG A 208 17.60 8.63 19.29
N THR A 209 17.09 7.72 18.50
CA THR A 209 17.79 7.22 17.32
C THR A 209 17.53 8.19 16.16
N THR A 210 18.31 9.25 16.09
CA THR A 210 18.34 10.14 14.91
C THR A 210 19.17 9.49 13.82
N PHE A 211 18.57 8.63 13.01
CA PHE A 211 19.20 8.22 11.75
C PHE A 211 19.20 9.41 10.79
N ARG A 212 20.38 9.90 10.43
CA ARG A 212 20.50 10.87 9.33
C ARG A 212 20.10 10.14 8.04
N LEU A 213 19.11 10.67 7.33
CA LEU A 213 18.64 10.10 6.06
C LEU A 213 19.79 9.84 5.08
N THR A 214 20.75 10.77 5.00
CA THR A 214 21.95 10.63 4.18
C THR A 214 22.79 9.40 4.54
N THR A 215 22.92 9.09 5.83
CA THR A 215 23.65 7.91 6.32
C THR A 215 22.87 6.64 5.97
N ALA A 216 21.55 6.64 6.14
CA ALA A 216 20.69 5.52 5.77
C ALA A 216 20.76 5.23 4.27
N VAL A 217 20.61 6.24 3.44
CA VAL A 217 20.71 6.12 1.96
C VAL A 217 22.08 5.56 1.57
N ARG A 218 23.17 6.12 2.06
CA ARG A 218 24.52 5.66 1.71
C ARG A 218 24.78 4.20 2.10
N HIS A 219 24.36 3.78 3.29
CA HIS A 219 24.57 2.41 3.75
C HIS A 219 23.68 1.40 3.04
N THR A 220 22.38 1.71 2.86
CA THR A 220 21.45 0.77 2.21
C THR A 220 21.73 0.63 0.73
N LEU A 221 21.99 1.73 0.01
CA LEU A 221 22.35 1.69 -1.41
C LEU A 221 23.77 1.15 -1.66
N GLY A 222 24.65 1.14 -0.66
CA GLY A 222 25.94 0.43 -0.71
C GLY A 222 25.79 -1.09 -0.62
N ASN A 223 24.69 -1.61 -0.09
CA ASN A 223 24.45 -3.04 0.01
C ASN A 223 23.82 -3.58 -1.29
N ARG A 224 24.60 -4.33 -2.07
CA ARG A 224 24.16 -4.90 -3.35
C ARG A 224 22.92 -5.80 -3.21
N ALA A 225 22.82 -6.58 -2.14
CA ALA A 225 21.67 -7.43 -1.90
C ALA A 225 20.40 -6.60 -1.70
N PHE A 226 20.50 -5.51 -0.93
CA PHE A 226 19.40 -4.59 -0.74
C PHE A 226 18.98 -3.89 -2.03
N VAL A 227 19.90 -3.39 -2.83
CA VAL A 227 19.60 -2.71 -4.10
C VAL A 227 18.83 -3.62 -5.05
N LEU A 228 19.29 -4.86 -5.22
CA LEU A 228 18.61 -5.84 -6.07
C LEU A 228 17.21 -6.20 -5.53
N TYR A 229 17.10 -6.37 -4.21
CA TYR A 229 15.84 -6.60 -3.53
C TYR A 229 14.87 -5.43 -3.72
N VAL A 230 15.30 -4.20 -3.43
CA VAL A 230 14.39 -3.05 -3.40
C VAL A 230 13.88 -2.67 -4.80
N ILE A 231 14.69 -2.86 -5.85
CA ILE A 231 14.23 -2.67 -7.23
C ILE A 231 13.18 -3.74 -7.58
N GLY A 232 13.46 -5.01 -7.28
CA GLY A 232 12.48 -6.09 -7.47
C GLY A 232 11.18 -5.86 -6.69
N SER A 233 11.29 -5.47 -5.42
CA SER A 233 10.16 -5.14 -4.55
C SER A 233 9.36 -3.95 -5.07
N PHE A 234 10.01 -2.90 -5.55
CA PHE A 234 9.35 -1.74 -6.15
C PHE A 234 8.52 -2.12 -7.38
N LEU A 235 9.07 -2.94 -8.29
CA LEU A 235 8.36 -3.41 -9.47
C LEU A 235 7.15 -4.29 -9.11
N VAL A 236 7.30 -5.16 -8.11
CA VAL A 236 6.18 -5.96 -7.57
C VAL A 236 5.10 -5.06 -6.98
N GLN A 237 5.47 -4.08 -6.18
CA GLN A 237 4.51 -3.16 -5.57
C GLN A 237 3.82 -2.24 -6.58
N PHE A 238 4.53 -1.84 -7.64
CA PHE A 238 3.93 -1.16 -8.78
C PHE A 238 2.81 -2.00 -9.40
N THR A 239 3.07 -3.28 -9.68
CA THR A 239 2.04 -4.18 -10.26
C THR A 239 0.90 -4.45 -9.29
N PHE A 240 1.20 -4.57 -8.00
CA PHE A 240 0.20 -4.73 -6.94
C PHE A 240 -0.73 -3.51 -6.84
N ALA A 241 -0.23 -2.30 -7.05
CA ALA A 241 -1.06 -1.10 -7.05
C ALA A 241 -1.85 -0.94 -8.37
N LEU A 242 -1.25 -1.31 -9.51
CA LEU A 242 -1.87 -1.14 -10.83
C LEU A 242 -3.08 -2.05 -11.04
N LEU A 243 -3.02 -3.29 -10.53
CA LEU A 243 -4.07 -4.28 -10.73
C LEU A 243 -5.43 -3.82 -10.15
N PRO A 244 -5.58 -3.53 -8.85
CA PRO A 244 -6.88 -3.12 -8.32
C PRO A 244 -7.36 -1.78 -8.89
N ALA A 245 -6.45 -0.86 -9.23
CA ALA A 245 -6.82 0.42 -9.85
C ALA A 245 -7.32 0.26 -11.30
N GLY A 246 -6.84 -0.73 -12.02
CA GLY A 246 -7.28 -1.03 -13.39
C GLY A 246 -8.58 -1.86 -13.48
N ILE A 247 -8.93 -2.62 -12.43
CA ILE A 247 -10.13 -3.47 -12.41
C ILE A 247 -11.42 -2.70 -12.74
N PRO A 248 -11.71 -1.50 -12.20
CA PRO A 248 -12.92 -0.76 -12.55
C PRO A 248 -13.05 -0.46 -14.05
N PHE A 249 -11.97 -0.04 -14.69
CA PHE A 249 -11.95 0.19 -16.14
C PHE A 249 -12.14 -1.11 -16.93
N TYR A 250 -11.52 -2.19 -16.50
CA TYR A 250 -11.66 -3.51 -17.14
C TYR A 250 -13.09 -4.04 -17.02
N THR A 251 -13.69 -3.95 -15.85
CA THR A 251 -15.08 -4.38 -15.62
C THR A 251 -16.06 -3.62 -16.50
N LYS A 252 -15.92 -2.29 -16.56
CA LYS A 252 -16.84 -1.44 -17.31
C LYS A 252 -16.65 -1.58 -18.82
N TYR A 253 -15.43 -1.47 -19.33
CA TYR A 253 -15.15 -1.31 -20.75
C TYR A 253 -14.70 -2.58 -21.47
N VAL A 254 -14.30 -3.63 -20.76
CA VAL A 254 -13.89 -4.90 -21.37
C VAL A 254 -14.94 -6.00 -21.12
N LEU A 255 -15.45 -6.07 -19.89
CA LEU A 255 -16.49 -7.05 -19.53
C LEU A 255 -17.92 -6.53 -19.74
N GLY A 256 -18.12 -5.21 -19.84
CA GLY A 256 -19.46 -4.59 -19.98
C GLY A 256 -20.35 -4.87 -18.77
N ARG A 257 -19.77 -4.85 -17.55
CA ARG A 257 -20.45 -5.16 -16.30
C ARG A 257 -20.59 -3.96 -15.40
N GLU A 258 -21.58 -4.04 -14.50
CA GLU A 258 -21.80 -3.02 -13.48
C GLU A 258 -20.63 -2.93 -12.48
N GLU A 259 -20.50 -1.79 -11.84
CA GLU A 259 -19.44 -1.49 -10.88
C GLU A 259 -19.43 -2.44 -9.68
N SER A 260 -20.57 -2.99 -9.28
CA SER A 260 -20.70 -4.01 -8.24
C SER A 260 -19.84 -5.27 -8.51
N PHE A 261 -19.61 -5.60 -9.80
CA PHE A 261 -18.77 -6.73 -10.21
C PHE A 261 -17.29 -6.54 -9.82
N ASN A 262 -16.83 -5.30 -9.61
CA ASN A 262 -15.48 -5.02 -9.09
C ASN A 262 -15.25 -5.68 -7.73
N THR A 263 -16.27 -5.64 -6.85
CA THR A 263 -16.19 -6.30 -5.53
C THR A 263 -15.96 -7.81 -5.67
N LEU A 264 -16.63 -8.44 -6.64
CA LEU A 264 -16.48 -9.87 -6.88
C LEU A 264 -15.06 -10.21 -7.36
N LEU A 265 -14.52 -9.46 -8.33
CA LEU A 265 -13.18 -9.69 -8.85
C LEU A 265 -12.11 -9.43 -7.79
N LEU A 266 -12.19 -8.29 -7.11
CA LEU A 266 -11.24 -7.93 -6.05
C LEU A 266 -11.37 -8.86 -4.85
N GLY A 267 -12.61 -9.22 -4.49
CA GLY A 267 -12.89 -10.23 -3.48
C GLY A 267 -12.29 -11.59 -3.84
N ALA A 268 -12.42 -12.05 -5.08
CA ALA A 268 -11.85 -13.30 -5.56
C ALA A 268 -10.31 -13.31 -5.42
N ILE A 269 -9.63 -12.20 -5.75
CA ILE A 269 -8.18 -12.06 -5.59
C ILE A 269 -7.77 -12.22 -4.12
N PHE A 270 -8.38 -11.45 -3.23
CA PHE A 270 -7.94 -11.42 -1.82
C PHE A 270 -8.40 -12.67 -1.04
N LEU A 271 -9.61 -13.19 -1.29
CA LEU A 271 -10.09 -14.41 -0.61
C LEU A 271 -9.28 -15.64 -1.02
N SER A 272 -8.86 -15.74 -2.29
CA SER A 272 -7.99 -16.83 -2.73
C SER A 272 -6.56 -16.70 -2.19
N ALA A 273 -6.09 -15.48 -1.93
CA ALA A 273 -4.78 -15.26 -1.36
C ALA A 273 -4.67 -15.76 0.10
N ILE A 274 -5.72 -15.61 0.92
CA ILE A 274 -5.69 -15.95 2.35
C ILE A 274 -5.20 -17.39 2.63
N PRO A 275 -5.80 -18.45 2.07
CA PRO A 275 -5.33 -19.82 2.31
C PRO A 275 -3.94 -20.07 1.71
N CYS A 276 -3.61 -19.40 0.59
CA CYS A 276 -2.36 -19.58 -0.09
C CYS A 276 -1.15 -18.99 0.65
N VAL A 277 -1.35 -18.01 1.53
CA VAL A 277 -0.28 -17.48 2.41
C VAL A 277 0.36 -18.61 3.23
N PHE A 278 -0.44 -19.50 3.80
CA PHE A 278 0.08 -20.64 4.56
C PHE A 278 0.82 -21.66 3.69
N LEU A 279 0.33 -21.89 2.46
CA LEU A 279 1.00 -22.75 1.49
C LEU A 279 2.37 -22.19 1.09
N TRP A 280 2.43 -20.90 0.77
CA TRP A 280 3.69 -20.23 0.43
C TRP A 280 4.66 -20.19 1.60
N GLY A 281 4.20 -20.02 2.84
CA GLY A 281 5.04 -20.12 4.03
C GLY A 281 5.72 -21.49 4.15
N ARG A 282 4.98 -22.59 3.90
CA ARG A 282 5.53 -23.96 3.87
C ARG A 282 6.50 -24.19 2.72
N LEU A 283 6.18 -23.68 1.53
CA LEU A 283 7.07 -23.78 0.37
C LEU A 283 8.38 -23.03 0.60
N THR A 284 8.30 -21.84 1.19
CA THR A 284 9.47 -21.03 1.56
C THR A 284 10.37 -21.75 2.57
N ALA A 285 9.78 -22.37 3.58
CA ALA A 285 10.53 -23.16 4.57
C ALA A 285 11.23 -24.37 3.94
N LYS A 286 10.65 -24.98 2.88
CA LYS A 286 11.21 -26.15 2.21
C LYS A 286 12.27 -25.82 1.16
N TYR A 287 12.04 -24.78 0.35
CA TYR A 287 12.87 -24.47 -0.83
C TYR A 287 13.75 -23.21 -0.65
N GLY A 288 13.57 -22.48 0.45
CA GLY A 288 14.28 -21.23 0.70
C GLY A 288 13.59 -20.02 0.05
N ALA A 289 13.89 -18.82 0.59
CA ALA A 289 13.21 -17.60 0.18
C ALA A 289 13.52 -17.19 -1.28
N ARG A 290 14.78 -17.37 -1.72
CA ARG A 290 15.18 -17.02 -3.10
C ARG A 290 14.43 -17.82 -4.16
N GLN A 291 14.31 -19.13 -4.00
CA GLN A 291 13.55 -19.96 -4.95
C GLN A 291 12.06 -19.67 -4.85
N GLY A 292 11.56 -19.49 -3.63
CA GLY A 292 10.17 -19.10 -3.37
C GLY A 292 9.76 -17.83 -4.12
N ILE A 293 10.54 -16.74 -4.03
CA ILE A 293 10.20 -15.47 -4.67
C ILE A 293 10.23 -15.57 -6.20
N LEU A 294 11.18 -16.31 -6.76
CA LEU A 294 11.25 -16.54 -8.21
C LEU A 294 10.00 -17.25 -8.72
N ILE A 295 9.55 -18.30 -8.01
CA ILE A 295 8.33 -19.04 -8.36
C ILE A 295 7.10 -18.13 -8.16
N ALA A 296 7.02 -17.39 -7.05
CA ALA A 296 5.88 -16.51 -6.76
C ALA A 296 5.73 -15.40 -7.81
N VAL A 297 6.83 -14.72 -8.19
CA VAL A 297 6.83 -13.68 -9.23
C VAL A 297 6.42 -14.29 -10.58
N ALA A 298 6.96 -15.45 -10.96
CA ALA A 298 6.61 -16.13 -12.20
C ALA A 298 5.13 -16.56 -12.23
N CYS A 299 4.62 -17.15 -11.13
CA CYS A 299 3.20 -17.51 -11.00
C CYS A 299 2.29 -16.29 -11.10
N TYR A 300 2.64 -15.19 -10.41
CA TYR A 300 1.84 -13.96 -10.44
C TYR A 300 1.86 -13.33 -11.84
N ALA A 301 3.03 -13.26 -12.50
CA ALA A 301 3.13 -12.77 -13.88
C ALA A 301 2.30 -13.60 -14.86
N ALA A 302 2.38 -14.93 -14.79
CA ALA A 302 1.61 -15.83 -15.63
C ALA A 302 0.09 -15.70 -15.38
N ALA A 303 -0.31 -15.53 -14.12
CA ALA A 303 -1.71 -15.36 -13.74
C ALA A 303 -2.33 -14.06 -14.24
N LEU A 304 -1.55 -12.99 -14.47
CA LEU A 304 -2.05 -11.73 -15.00
C LEU A 304 -2.28 -11.73 -16.51
N LEU A 305 -1.54 -12.56 -17.26
CA LEU A 305 -1.62 -12.59 -18.73
C LEU A 305 -3.03 -12.78 -19.27
N PRO A 306 -3.88 -13.68 -18.73
CA PRO A 306 -5.23 -13.91 -19.27
C PRO A 306 -6.14 -12.68 -19.30
N PHE A 307 -5.92 -11.66 -18.46
CA PHE A 307 -6.65 -10.39 -18.54
C PHE A 307 -6.49 -9.71 -19.92
N GLY A 308 -5.45 -10.05 -20.68
CA GLY A 308 -5.20 -9.50 -22.01
C GLY A 308 -6.21 -9.95 -23.09
N TRP A 309 -6.87 -11.12 -22.92
CA TRP A 309 -7.79 -11.67 -23.93
C TRP A 309 -9.13 -12.16 -23.40
N ILE A 310 -9.28 -12.36 -22.10
CA ILE A 310 -10.55 -12.79 -21.50
C ILE A 310 -11.57 -11.66 -21.57
N THR A 311 -12.78 -12.02 -22.03
CA THR A 311 -13.94 -11.14 -22.12
C THR A 311 -15.18 -11.70 -21.41
N LYS A 312 -15.07 -12.95 -20.88
CA LYS A 312 -16.17 -13.64 -20.18
C LYS A 312 -15.97 -13.57 -18.68
N GLU A 313 -17.05 -13.38 -17.93
CA GLU A 313 -17.06 -13.29 -16.47
C GLU A 313 -16.37 -14.45 -15.78
N GLY A 314 -16.74 -15.69 -16.13
CA GLY A 314 -16.17 -16.87 -15.50
C GLY A 314 -14.64 -16.98 -15.70
N GLY A 315 -14.14 -16.56 -16.88
CA GLY A 315 -12.72 -16.47 -17.15
C GLY A 315 -12.04 -15.38 -16.31
N ALA A 316 -12.69 -14.21 -16.18
CA ALA A 316 -12.15 -13.12 -15.36
C ALA A 316 -12.08 -13.51 -13.86
N ILE A 317 -13.12 -14.19 -13.34
CA ILE A 317 -13.12 -14.68 -11.95
C ILE A 317 -12.02 -15.75 -11.76
N ALA A 318 -11.89 -16.70 -12.67
CA ALA A 318 -10.83 -17.72 -12.60
C ALA A 318 -9.43 -17.10 -12.63
N THR A 319 -9.23 -16.09 -13.48
CA THR A 319 -7.98 -15.30 -13.53
C THR A 319 -7.75 -14.57 -12.21
N ALA A 320 -8.77 -13.92 -11.65
CA ALA A 320 -8.67 -13.23 -10.36
C ALA A 320 -8.25 -14.18 -9.23
N VAL A 321 -8.81 -15.39 -9.17
CA VAL A 321 -8.41 -16.44 -8.21
C VAL A 321 -6.94 -16.84 -8.43
N ALA A 322 -6.51 -17.09 -9.67
CA ALA A 322 -5.12 -17.44 -9.99
C ALA A 322 -4.15 -16.32 -9.59
N VAL A 323 -4.51 -15.06 -9.83
CA VAL A 323 -3.76 -13.88 -9.42
C VAL A 323 -3.59 -13.82 -7.91
N GLY A 324 -4.65 -14.09 -7.13
CA GLY A 324 -4.56 -14.12 -5.68
C GLY A 324 -3.62 -15.20 -5.13
N ILE A 325 -3.53 -16.36 -5.81
CA ILE A 325 -2.57 -17.43 -5.46
C ILE A 325 -1.12 -16.93 -5.59
N GLY A 326 -0.79 -16.28 -6.71
CA GLY A 326 0.54 -15.70 -6.94
C GLY A 326 0.84 -14.55 -5.98
N LEU A 327 -0.13 -13.66 -5.76
CA LEU A 327 -0.04 -12.52 -4.85
C LEU A 327 0.31 -12.94 -3.43
N ALA A 328 -0.30 -14.02 -2.92
CA ALA A 328 -0.04 -14.55 -1.58
C ALA A 328 1.44 -14.87 -1.36
N GLY A 329 2.13 -15.39 -2.39
CA GLY A 329 3.57 -15.66 -2.33
C GLY A 329 4.39 -14.39 -2.18
N LEU A 330 4.04 -13.34 -2.90
CA LEU A 330 4.73 -12.06 -2.86
C LEU A 330 4.58 -11.38 -1.48
N LEU A 331 3.37 -11.42 -0.89
CA LEU A 331 3.10 -10.86 0.44
C LEU A 331 3.95 -11.51 1.54
N VAL A 332 4.22 -12.83 1.42
CA VAL A 332 5.06 -13.54 2.39
C VAL A 332 6.54 -13.31 2.12
N LEU A 333 6.95 -13.45 0.88
CA LEU A 333 8.36 -13.60 0.53
C LEU A 333 9.14 -12.28 0.50
N LEU A 334 8.50 -11.16 0.21
CA LEU A 334 9.16 -9.86 0.23
C LEU A 334 9.69 -9.53 1.63
N ASP A 335 8.90 -9.75 2.68
CA ASP A 335 9.34 -9.51 4.06
C ASP A 335 10.43 -10.47 4.50
N VAL A 336 10.36 -11.75 4.06
CA VAL A 336 11.39 -12.75 4.37
C VAL A 336 12.73 -12.38 3.73
N ILE A 337 12.74 -11.98 2.45
CA ILE A 337 13.98 -11.59 1.76
C ILE A 337 14.57 -10.32 2.37
N LEU A 338 13.74 -9.34 2.72
CA LEU A 338 14.23 -8.14 3.41
C LEU A 338 14.90 -8.49 4.74
N SER A 339 14.32 -9.44 5.49
CA SER A 339 14.91 -9.94 6.73
C SER A 339 16.25 -10.63 6.50
N GLU A 340 16.39 -11.44 5.41
CA GLU A 340 17.70 -12.05 5.04
C GLU A 340 18.77 -11.00 4.71
N VAL A 341 18.38 -9.91 4.03
CA VAL A 341 19.28 -8.77 3.74
C VAL A 341 19.77 -8.11 5.04
N ILE A 342 18.87 -7.92 6.00
CA ILE A 342 19.22 -7.32 7.32
C ILE A 342 20.16 -8.23 8.09
N ASP A 343 19.90 -9.54 8.12
CA ASP A 343 20.72 -10.52 8.80
C ASP A 343 22.14 -10.61 8.19
N GLU A 344 22.26 -10.47 6.86
CA GLU A 344 23.55 -10.45 6.17
C GLU A 344 24.33 -9.16 6.47
N ASP A 345 23.66 -8.00 6.49
CA ASP A 345 24.28 -6.73 6.89
C ASP A 345 24.80 -6.80 8.34
N GLU A 346 24.03 -7.38 9.25
CA GLU A 346 24.43 -7.58 10.64
C GLU A 346 25.67 -8.46 10.75
N ARG A 347 25.76 -9.57 9.99
CA ARG A 347 26.93 -10.44 9.96
C ARG A 347 28.19 -9.73 9.44
N GLY A 348 28.02 -8.82 8.46
CA GLY A 348 29.12 -8.08 7.85
C GLY A 348 29.59 -6.87 8.68
N THR A 349 28.69 -6.23 9.41
CA THR A 349 28.94 -4.94 10.10
C THR A 349 28.92 -5.03 11.62
N GLY A 350 28.41 -6.13 12.20
CA GLY A 350 28.21 -6.28 13.63
C GLY A 350 27.10 -5.41 14.23
N ALA A 351 26.32 -4.69 13.39
CA ALA A 351 25.28 -3.78 13.82
C ALA A 351 23.92 -4.11 13.15
N ARG A 352 22.90 -4.38 13.95
CA ARG A 352 21.53 -4.65 13.46
C ARG A 352 20.80 -3.34 13.13
N ARG A 353 20.52 -3.11 11.86
CA ARG A 353 19.97 -1.85 11.33
C ARG A 353 18.58 -2.03 10.71
N GLU A 354 17.70 -2.83 11.32
CA GLU A 354 16.35 -3.13 10.81
C GLU A 354 15.58 -1.88 10.41
N GLY A 355 15.49 -0.89 11.30
CA GLY A 355 14.71 0.34 11.06
C GLY A 355 15.18 1.12 9.83
N MET A 356 16.47 1.06 9.50
CA MET A 356 17.03 1.72 8.32
C MET A 356 16.59 1.01 7.03
N TYR A 357 16.69 -0.32 6.97
CA TYR A 357 16.31 -1.10 5.80
C TYR A 357 14.80 -1.07 5.55
N PHE A 358 13.98 -1.29 6.58
CA PHE A 358 12.52 -1.16 6.46
C PHE A 358 12.09 0.27 6.10
N GLY A 359 12.74 1.28 6.66
CA GLY A 359 12.47 2.68 6.33
C GLY A 359 12.78 3.02 4.87
N MET A 360 13.94 2.59 4.38
CA MET A 360 14.33 2.80 2.98
C MET A 360 13.45 2.01 2.00
N ASN A 361 13.11 0.75 2.32
CA ASN A 361 12.17 -0.02 1.51
C ASN A 361 10.81 0.68 1.45
N GLY A 362 10.24 1.09 2.59
CA GLY A 362 8.97 1.80 2.63
C GLY A 362 8.99 3.15 1.90
N PHE A 363 10.11 3.88 1.94
CA PHE A 363 10.30 5.12 1.19
C PHE A 363 10.25 4.87 -0.32
N ILE A 364 11.01 3.88 -0.82
CA ILE A 364 11.08 3.56 -2.26
C ILE A 364 9.76 3.00 -2.76
N VAL A 365 9.14 2.10 -2.01
CA VAL A 365 7.88 1.44 -2.41
C VAL A 365 6.71 2.42 -2.53
N ARG A 366 6.67 3.48 -1.72
CA ARG A 366 5.62 4.51 -1.81
C ARG A 366 5.58 5.23 -3.17
N TRP A 367 6.69 5.37 -3.85
CA TRP A 367 6.73 5.90 -5.22
C TRP A 367 5.97 5.01 -6.22
N GLY A 368 5.77 3.73 -5.89
CA GLY A 368 5.01 2.79 -6.71
C GLY A 368 3.57 3.24 -6.97
N VAL A 369 2.90 3.86 -5.99
CA VAL A 369 1.53 4.38 -6.15
C VAL A 369 1.48 5.56 -7.12
N SER A 370 2.41 6.50 -6.98
CA SER A 370 2.48 7.65 -7.89
C SER A 370 2.85 7.22 -9.32
N LEU A 371 3.79 6.30 -9.46
CA LEU A 371 4.17 5.74 -10.75
C LEU A 371 3.01 4.95 -11.38
N GLN A 372 2.28 4.16 -10.59
CA GLN A 372 1.10 3.43 -11.05
C GLN A 372 0.05 4.39 -11.61
N ALA A 373 -0.30 5.44 -10.88
CA ALA A 373 -1.31 6.39 -11.32
C ALA A 373 -0.85 7.18 -12.56
N ALA A 374 0.42 7.58 -12.61
CA ALA A 374 1.00 8.24 -13.79
C ALA A 374 0.99 7.31 -15.02
N CYS A 375 1.42 6.06 -14.84
CA CYS A 375 1.43 5.05 -15.90
C CYS A 375 0.01 4.78 -16.43
N MET A 376 -0.96 4.62 -15.52
CA MET A 376 -2.36 4.38 -15.87
C MET A 376 -2.95 5.53 -16.69
N GLY A 377 -2.75 6.79 -16.27
CA GLY A 377 -3.23 7.93 -17.03
C GLY A 377 -2.55 8.08 -18.39
N LEU A 378 -1.22 7.81 -18.49
CA LEU A 378 -0.52 7.82 -19.77
C LEU A 378 -1.03 6.73 -20.72
N ILE A 379 -1.33 5.53 -20.23
CA ILE A 379 -1.88 4.43 -21.04
C ILE A 379 -3.27 4.82 -21.56
N LEU A 380 -4.14 5.34 -20.69
CA LEU A 380 -5.48 5.76 -21.06
C LEU A 380 -5.43 6.88 -22.12
N GLU A 381 -4.62 7.91 -21.92
CA GLU A 381 -4.44 8.99 -22.89
C GLU A 381 -3.89 8.47 -24.23
N ALA A 382 -2.81 7.68 -24.21
CA ALA A 382 -2.18 7.15 -25.43
C ALA A 382 -3.05 6.14 -26.19
N SER A 383 -3.96 5.46 -25.51
CA SER A 383 -4.92 4.53 -26.13
C SER A 383 -6.17 5.22 -26.70
N GLY A 384 -6.28 6.55 -26.55
CA GLY A 384 -7.45 7.29 -27.02
C GLY A 384 -8.69 7.10 -26.17
N TYR A 385 -8.49 6.87 -24.86
CA TYR A 385 -9.60 6.80 -23.91
C TYR A 385 -10.29 8.17 -23.79
N GLU A 386 -11.61 8.20 -23.96
CA GLU A 386 -12.43 9.41 -23.84
C GLU A 386 -13.36 9.29 -22.62
N ALA A 387 -13.18 10.19 -21.66
CA ALA A 387 -13.98 10.22 -20.45
C ALA A 387 -15.47 10.48 -20.77
N GLY A 388 -16.37 9.79 -20.08
CA GLY A 388 -17.82 9.96 -20.23
C GLY A 388 -18.46 9.22 -21.40
N LEU A 389 -17.69 8.57 -22.29
CA LEU A 389 -18.27 7.71 -23.32
C LEU A 389 -18.66 6.34 -22.73
N ASN A 390 -19.88 5.90 -23.05
CA ASN A 390 -20.34 4.56 -22.65
C ASN A 390 -19.63 3.45 -23.45
N GLU A 391 -19.34 3.71 -24.73
CA GLU A 391 -18.56 2.81 -25.59
C GLU A 391 -17.24 3.47 -25.94
N GLN A 392 -16.16 2.83 -25.53
CA GLN A 392 -14.81 3.33 -25.77
C GLN A 392 -14.27 2.84 -27.12
N PRO A 393 -13.37 3.57 -27.78
CA PRO A 393 -12.64 3.08 -28.94
C PRO A 393 -11.98 1.73 -28.66
N ALA A 394 -11.90 0.88 -29.68
CA ALA A 394 -11.25 -0.44 -29.55
C ALA A 394 -9.79 -0.34 -29.04
N SER A 395 -9.07 0.73 -29.39
CA SER A 395 -7.74 1.02 -28.88
C SER A 395 -7.71 1.24 -27.37
N ALA A 396 -8.71 1.93 -26.81
CA ALA A 396 -8.80 2.13 -25.36
C ALA A 396 -9.06 0.81 -24.61
N ALA A 397 -9.94 -0.05 -25.13
CA ALA A 397 -10.16 -1.39 -24.59
C ALA A 397 -8.88 -2.24 -24.62
N ILE A 398 -8.08 -2.13 -25.68
CA ILE A 398 -6.75 -2.78 -25.76
C ILE A 398 -5.80 -2.19 -24.73
N GLY A 399 -5.74 -0.86 -24.59
CA GLY A 399 -4.93 -0.19 -23.56
C GLY A 399 -5.26 -0.67 -22.14
N ILE A 400 -6.55 -0.77 -21.80
CA ILE A 400 -7.02 -1.28 -20.51
C ILE A 400 -6.59 -2.75 -20.30
N ARG A 401 -6.67 -3.59 -21.31
CA ARG A 401 -6.18 -4.98 -21.23
C ARG A 401 -4.67 -5.05 -21.00
N TRP A 402 -3.89 -4.24 -21.72
CA TRP A 402 -2.43 -4.14 -21.53
C TRP A 402 -2.07 -3.64 -20.12
N MET A 403 -2.85 -2.72 -19.57
CA MET A 403 -2.67 -2.19 -18.22
C MET A 403 -2.78 -3.28 -17.13
N LEU A 404 -3.64 -4.29 -17.33
CA LEU A 404 -3.82 -5.40 -16.39
C LEU A 404 -2.98 -6.64 -16.71
N SER A 405 -2.45 -6.77 -17.93
CA SER A 405 -1.75 -7.96 -18.38
C SER A 405 -0.29 -7.68 -18.77
N GLY A 406 -0.06 -7.10 -19.94
CA GLY A 406 1.26 -6.97 -20.55
C GLY A 406 2.22 -6.09 -19.76
N ILE A 407 1.77 -4.93 -19.28
CA ILE A 407 2.61 -4.00 -18.53
C ILE A 407 3.03 -4.55 -17.17
N PRO A 408 2.09 -5.07 -16.34
CA PRO A 408 2.46 -5.75 -15.10
C PRO A 408 3.35 -6.96 -15.34
N ALA A 409 3.05 -7.77 -16.36
CA ALA A 409 3.88 -8.94 -16.69
C ALA A 409 5.32 -8.54 -17.07
N ALA A 410 5.50 -7.50 -17.87
CA ALA A 410 6.83 -6.98 -18.22
C ALA A 410 7.58 -6.45 -16.97
N ALA A 411 6.90 -5.72 -16.09
CA ALA A 411 7.50 -5.26 -14.83
C ALA A 411 7.89 -6.44 -13.92
N LEU A 412 7.07 -7.48 -13.86
CA LEU A 412 7.36 -8.70 -13.08
C LEU A 412 8.49 -9.54 -13.69
N LEU A 413 8.60 -9.61 -15.01
CA LEU A 413 9.76 -10.24 -15.68
C LEU A 413 11.05 -9.50 -15.36
N LEU A 414 11.00 -8.18 -15.33
CA LEU A 414 12.14 -7.37 -14.88
C LEU A 414 12.44 -7.61 -13.39
N ALA A 415 11.42 -7.67 -12.54
CA ALA A 415 11.58 -8.01 -11.11
C ALA A 415 12.21 -9.42 -10.95
N LEU A 416 11.78 -10.39 -11.76
CA LEU A 416 12.33 -11.73 -11.77
C LEU A 416 13.83 -11.71 -12.06
N LEU A 417 14.30 -10.88 -13.01
CA LEU A 417 15.72 -10.69 -13.29
C LEU A 417 16.47 -10.19 -12.05
N PHE A 418 15.95 -9.17 -11.34
CA PHE A 418 16.60 -8.65 -10.14
C PHE A 418 16.65 -9.68 -9.01
N PHE A 419 15.58 -10.43 -8.78
CA PHE A 419 15.57 -11.53 -7.80
C PHE A 419 16.44 -12.72 -8.22
N TYR A 420 16.60 -12.99 -9.52
CA TYR A 420 17.54 -13.98 -10.01
C TYR A 420 19.00 -13.58 -9.78
N LEU A 421 19.31 -12.28 -9.91
CA LEU A 421 20.63 -11.72 -9.62
C LEU A 421 20.91 -11.56 -8.11
N TYR A 422 19.88 -11.68 -7.27
CA TYR A 422 20.00 -11.57 -5.81
C TYR A 422 20.99 -12.60 -5.26
N PRO A 423 22.00 -12.14 -4.47
CA PRO A 423 23.17 -12.98 -4.16
C PRO A 423 22.92 -13.99 -3.04
N LEU A 424 21.98 -13.70 -2.11
CA LEU A 424 21.77 -14.55 -0.93
C LEU A 424 20.93 -15.80 -1.31
N GLY A 425 21.01 -16.84 -0.50
CA GLY A 425 20.34 -18.13 -0.76
C GLY A 425 20.99 -19.02 -1.82
N LYS A 426 22.03 -18.57 -2.52
CA LYS A 426 22.79 -19.43 -3.47
C LYS A 426 23.68 -20.50 -2.75
N ARG A 427 24.02 -20.28 -1.50
CA ARG A 427 24.95 -21.16 -0.75
C ARG A 427 24.30 -22.39 -0.13
N GLN A 428 22.98 -22.44 0.05
CA GLN A 428 22.30 -23.61 0.68
C GLN A 428 22.04 -24.78 -0.26
N SER A 429 22.22 -24.63 -1.58
CA SER A 429 22.02 -25.72 -2.55
C SER A 429 23.29 -26.58 -2.82
N ARG A 430 24.37 -26.35 -2.10
CA ARG A 430 25.67 -27.06 -2.26
C ARG A 430 26.22 -27.72 -0.98
N SER A 431 25.44 -27.82 0.08
CA SER A 431 25.83 -28.59 1.28
C SER A 431 24.93 -29.77 1.53
#